data_719317a0d5a99da9497006ec8ed17364
#
_entry.id   719317a0d5a99da9497006ec8ed17364
#
_cell.length_a   1.000
_cell.length_b   1.000
_cell.length_c   1.000
_cell.angle_alpha   90.00
_cell.angle_beta   90.00
_cell.angle_gamma   90.00
#
_symmetry.space_group_name_H-M   'P 1'
#
loop_
_entity.id
_entity.type
_entity.pdbx_description
1 polymer ?
#
loop_
_entity_poly.entity_id
_entity_poly.type
_entity_poly.pdbx_seq_one_letter_code
_entity_poly.pdbx_strand_id
1 'polypeptide(L)'
;RQLMLLGRALMQNAHTLIMDEPTASLDYGNSFRVMQRIESLSAGGYSVIFSTHEPNQAFRYATKVLALKDGRVLAFGPPADVLTPELLEALYGVRVAVTQVFAGGRSFSVCTPYGGEEL
;
A
#
# COMPACT_ATOMS: atom_id res chain seq x y z
N ARG A 1 16.40 4.39 -0.42
CA ARG A 1 15.12 4.32 0.29
C ARG A 1 14.03 3.87 -0.66
N GLN A 2 13.25 2.90 -0.22
CA GLN A 2 12.15 2.39 -1.01
C GLN A 2 10.86 3.05 -0.54
N LEU A 3 10.02 3.40 -1.50
CA LEU A 3 8.80 4.13 -1.20
C LEU A 3 7.70 3.69 -2.13
N MET A 4 6.51 3.48 -1.59
CA MET A 4 5.31 3.27 -2.38
C MET A 4 4.36 4.42 -2.15
N LEU A 5 3.84 4.95 -3.25
CA LEU A 5 2.79 5.94 -3.21
C LEU A 5 1.48 5.28 -3.58
N LEU A 6 0.45 5.57 -2.80
CA LEU A 6 -0.85 4.94 -2.93
C LEU A 6 -1.90 6.02 -3.05
N GLY A 7 -2.91 5.76 -3.86
CA GLY A 7 -3.95 6.75 -3.99
C GLY A 7 -5.08 6.26 -4.86
N ARG A 8 -6.04 7.10 -5.00
CA ARG A 8 -7.13 6.91 -5.94
C ARG A 8 -6.82 7.73 -7.17
N ALA A 9 -7.53 7.44 -8.26
CA ALA A 9 -7.45 8.28 -9.42
C ALA A 9 -7.85 9.71 -9.01
N LEU A 10 -7.05 10.67 -9.43
CA LEU A 10 -7.35 12.06 -9.14
C LEU A 10 -8.60 12.48 -9.87
N MET A 11 -9.46 13.17 -9.18
CA MET A 11 -10.69 13.67 -9.75
C MET A 11 -10.62 15.18 -9.82
N GLN A 12 -11.17 15.72 -10.88
CA GLN A 12 -11.25 17.14 -11.01
C GLN A 12 -12.17 17.70 -9.94
N ASN A 13 -11.80 18.79 -9.37
CA ASN A 13 -12.59 19.49 -8.35
C ASN A 13 -12.74 18.72 -7.05
N ALA A 14 -12.08 17.59 -6.91
CA ALA A 14 -12.11 16.85 -5.65
C ALA A 14 -11.07 17.42 -4.71
N HIS A 15 -11.36 17.35 -3.42
CA HIS A 15 -10.38 17.67 -2.43
C HIS A 15 -9.33 16.57 -2.42
N THR A 16 -8.08 16.96 -2.46
CA THR A 16 -6.96 16.02 -2.46
C THR A 16 -6.19 16.14 -1.17
N LEU A 17 -5.99 15.02 -0.51
CA LEU A 17 -5.20 14.93 0.71
C LEU A 17 -3.92 14.16 0.41
N ILE A 18 -2.80 14.70 0.84
CA ILE A 18 -1.50 14.06 0.66
C ILE A 18 -0.91 13.80 2.03
N MET A 19 -0.58 12.56 2.31
CA MET A 19 -0.06 12.16 3.61
C MET A 19 1.22 11.36 3.42
N ASP A 20 2.23 11.67 4.23
CA ASP A 20 3.50 10.95 4.18
C ASP A 20 3.55 9.98 5.35
N GLU A 21 3.51 8.68 5.03
CA GLU A 21 3.58 7.59 6.01
C GLU A 21 2.67 7.84 7.21
N PRO A 22 1.35 7.91 6.99
CA PRO A 22 0.42 8.37 8.04
C PRO A 22 0.34 7.46 9.25
N THR A 23 0.84 6.22 9.17
CA THR A 23 0.82 5.31 10.31
C THR A 23 2.20 5.11 10.93
N ALA A 24 3.22 5.80 10.44
CA ALA A 24 4.56 5.70 11.03
C ALA A 24 4.50 6.10 12.50
N SER A 25 5.16 5.35 13.34
CA SER A 25 5.22 5.60 14.79
C SER A 25 3.95 5.26 15.55
N LEU A 26 2.95 4.68 14.89
CA LEU A 26 1.73 4.26 15.58
C LEU A 26 1.77 2.78 15.88
N ASP A 27 1.10 2.37 16.95
CA ASP A 27 0.96 0.96 17.25
C ASP A 27 -0.04 0.31 16.27
N TYR A 28 -0.18 -1.00 16.38
CA TYR A 28 -0.97 -1.79 15.45
C TYR A 28 -2.42 -1.33 15.39
N GLY A 29 -3.05 -1.17 16.54
CA GLY A 29 -4.46 -0.79 16.60
C GLY A 29 -4.69 0.64 16.11
N ASN A 30 -3.81 1.56 16.48
CA ASN A 30 -3.95 2.95 16.03
C ASN A 30 -3.66 3.09 14.55
N SER A 31 -2.71 2.31 14.03
CA SER A 31 -2.48 2.29 12.59
C SER A 31 -3.73 1.86 11.83
N PHE A 32 -4.40 0.83 12.33
CA PHE A 32 -5.63 0.36 11.72
C PHE A 32 -6.70 1.44 11.72
N ARG A 33 -6.86 2.14 12.84
CA ARG A 33 -7.87 3.21 12.95
C ARG A 33 -7.59 4.36 11.99
N VAL A 34 -6.32 4.72 11.81
CA VAL A 34 -5.96 5.77 10.87
C VAL A 34 -6.29 5.36 9.45
N MET A 35 -5.97 4.12 9.07
CA MET A 35 -6.29 3.65 7.72
C MET A 35 -7.78 3.56 7.49
N GLN A 36 -8.55 3.22 8.51
CA GLN A 36 -10.01 3.25 8.43
C GLN A 36 -10.54 4.65 8.18
N ARG A 37 -9.93 5.65 8.82
CA ARG A 37 -10.28 7.06 8.59
C ARG A 37 -9.99 7.46 7.15
N ILE A 38 -8.83 7.05 6.64
CA ILE A 38 -8.44 7.36 5.26
C ILE A 38 -9.44 6.73 4.30
N GLU A 39 -9.84 5.49 4.55
CA GLU A 39 -10.83 4.83 3.73
C GLU A 39 -12.17 5.59 3.74
N SER A 40 -12.58 6.05 4.90
CA SER A 40 -13.81 6.82 5.04
C SER A 40 -13.75 8.14 4.27
N LEU A 41 -12.61 8.83 4.34
CA LEU A 41 -12.43 10.07 3.59
C LEU A 41 -12.53 9.81 2.09
N SER A 42 -11.92 8.75 1.64
CA SER A 42 -11.96 8.36 0.24
C SER A 42 -13.38 8.03 -0.20
N ALA A 43 -14.12 7.32 0.62
CA ALA A 43 -15.52 7.00 0.32
C ALA A 43 -16.39 8.27 0.30
N GLY A 44 -15.99 9.29 1.05
CA GLY A 44 -16.70 10.56 1.11
C GLY A 44 -16.36 11.54 -0.01
N GLY A 45 -15.56 11.14 -0.97
CA GLY A 45 -15.27 11.96 -2.14
C GLY A 45 -13.90 12.60 -2.17
N TYR A 46 -13.10 12.40 -1.13
CA TYR A 46 -11.72 12.91 -1.16
C TYR A 46 -10.84 12.00 -2.00
N SER A 47 -9.90 12.60 -2.71
CA SER A 47 -8.79 11.87 -3.31
C SER A 47 -7.66 11.84 -2.29
N VAL A 48 -7.20 10.66 -1.94
CA VAL A 48 -6.16 10.52 -0.92
C VAL A 48 -4.94 9.89 -1.54
N ILE A 49 -3.79 10.53 -1.35
CA ILE A 49 -2.50 9.99 -1.76
C ILE A 49 -1.68 9.85 -0.49
N PHE A 50 -1.17 8.67 -0.23
CA PHE A 50 -0.29 8.50 0.92
C PHE A 50 0.89 7.61 0.57
N SER A 51 2.00 7.86 1.23
CA SER A 51 3.17 7.01 1.09
C SER A 51 3.21 5.99 2.21
N THR A 52 3.77 4.84 1.96
CA THR A 52 3.93 3.82 2.97
C THR A 52 5.05 2.86 2.60
N HIS A 53 5.62 2.21 3.61
CA HIS A 53 6.54 1.11 3.42
C HIS A 53 5.88 -0.23 3.69
N GLU A 54 4.58 -0.25 3.92
CA GLU A 54 3.86 -1.45 4.29
C GLU A 54 2.97 -1.91 3.14
N PRO A 55 3.42 -2.91 2.39
CA PRO A 55 2.65 -3.36 1.21
C PRO A 55 1.26 -3.86 1.56
N ASN A 56 1.04 -4.34 2.78
CA ASN A 56 -0.28 -4.78 3.16
C ASN A 56 -1.28 -3.63 3.25
N GLN A 57 -0.83 -2.42 3.54
CA GLN A 57 -1.70 -1.25 3.44
C GLN A 57 -2.08 -0.97 1.99
N ALA A 58 -1.13 -1.14 1.09
CA ALA A 58 -1.39 -0.95 -0.33
C ALA A 58 -2.43 -1.95 -0.83
N PHE A 59 -2.26 -3.22 -0.49
CA PHE A 59 -3.23 -4.24 -0.89
C PHE A 59 -4.62 -3.95 -0.37
N ARG A 60 -4.71 -3.47 0.86
CA ARG A 60 -6.00 -3.33 1.53
C ARG A 60 -6.73 -2.06 1.14
N TYR A 61 -6.02 -0.94 0.99
CA TYR A 61 -6.65 0.37 0.94
C TYR A 61 -6.45 1.14 -0.35
N ALA A 62 -5.48 0.77 -1.18
CA ALA A 62 -5.19 1.53 -2.38
C ALA A 62 -5.99 1.04 -3.58
N THR A 63 -6.40 1.97 -4.43
CA THR A 63 -6.95 1.63 -5.74
C THR A 63 -5.87 1.66 -6.80
N LYS A 64 -4.83 2.46 -6.59
CA LYS A 64 -3.66 2.52 -7.46
C LYS A 64 -2.41 2.61 -6.62
N VAL A 65 -1.35 1.98 -7.08
CA VAL A 65 -0.06 1.95 -6.40
C VAL A 65 1.02 2.42 -7.37
N LEU A 66 1.85 3.31 -6.88
CA LEU A 66 3.06 3.71 -7.58
C LEU A 66 4.24 3.19 -6.76
N ALA A 67 4.98 2.25 -7.33
CA ALA A 67 6.12 1.66 -6.65
C ALA A 67 7.40 2.39 -7.08
N LEU A 68 8.13 2.89 -6.10
CA LEU A 68 9.34 3.66 -6.34
C LEU A 68 10.53 3.02 -5.64
N LYS A 69 11.66 3.01 -6.31
CA LYS A 69 12.91 2.57 -5.72
C LYS A 69 14.05 3.35 -6.35
N ASP A 70 14.92 3.90 -5.49
CA ASP A 70 16.11 4.62 -5.94
C ASP A 70 15.77 5.74 -6.94
N GLY A 71 14.68 6.45 -6.66
CA GLY A 71 14.25 7.56 -7.50
C GLY A 71 13.60 7.16 -8.81
N ARG A 72 13.32 5.88 -9.00
CA ARG A 72 12.74 5.39 -10.24
C ARG A 72 11.39 4.76 -10.01
N VAL A 73 10.52 4.90 -10.99
CA VAL A 73 9.22 4.24 -10.99
C VAL A 73 9.43 2.82 -11.46
N LEU A 74 9.09 1.84 -10.61
CA LEU A 74 9.16 0.43 -10.99
C LEU A 74 7.87 0.00 -11.67
N ALA A 75 6.73 0.46 -11.18
CA ALA A 75 5.44 0.08 -11.74
C ALA A 75 4.37 1.02 -11.23
N PHE A 76 3.27 1.09 -11.96
CA PHE A 76 2.09 1.87 -11.55
C PHE A 76 0.85 1.14 -12.03
N GLY A 77 -0.15 1.03 -11.17
CA GLY A 77 -1.41 0.40 -11.51
C GLY A 77 -2.15 -0.11 -10.29
N PRO A 78 -3.17 -0.96 -10.50
CA PRO A 78 -3.88 -1.56 -9.37
C PRO A 78 -2.95 -2.42 -8.52
N PRO A 79 -3.23 -2.57 -7.22
CA PRO A 79 -2.34 -3.33 -6.35
C PRO A 79 -2.06 -4.75 -6.84
N ALA A 80 -3.08 -5.45 -7.35
CA ALA A 80 -2.90 -6.82 -7.79
C ALA A 80 -1.92 -6.93 -8.95
N ASP A 81 -1.86 -5.92 -9.80
CA ASP A 81 -0.98 -5.92 -10.96
C ASP A 81 0.44 -5.47 -10.60
N VAL A 82 0.55 -4.58 -9.62
CA VAL A 82 1.84 -3.97 -9.26
C VAL A 82 2.56 -4.78 -8.21
N LEU A 83 1.85 -5.22 -7.17
CA LEU A 83 2.47 -5.84 -6.00
C LEU A 83 2.58 -7.35 -6.18
N THR A 84 3.34 -7.75 -7.20
CA THR A 84 3.63 -9.15 -7.46
C THR A 84 4.79 -9.60 -6.57
N PRO A 85 4.94 -10.92 -6.33
CA PRO A 85 6.10 -11.40 -5.59
C PRO A 85 7.43 -10.91 -6.18
N GLU A 86 7.51 -10.86 -7.50
CA GLU A 86 8.74 -10.44 -8.19
C GLU A 86 9.05 -8.97 -7.90
N LEU A 87 8.05 -8.11 -7.97
CA LEU A 87 8.27 -6.70 -7.70
C LEU A 87 8.56 -6.47 -6.22
N LEU A 88 7.88 -7.19 -5.35
CA LEU A 88 8.11 -7.05 -3.91
C LEU A 88 9.53 -7.49 -3.54
N GLU A 89 10.03 -8.55 -4.18
CA GLU A 89 11.42 -8.93 -3.96
C GLU A 89 12.38 -7.86 -4.46
N ALA A 90 12.12 -7.31 -5.63
CA ALA A 90 12.95 -6.23 -6.17
C ALA A 90 12.92 -5.00 -5.25
N LEU A 91 11.78 -4.72 -4.66
CA LEU A 91 11.58 -3.53 -3.84
C LEU A 91 12.22 -3.69 -2.45
N TYR A 92 12.11 -4.85 -1.85
CA TYR A 92 12.50 -5.04 -0.45
C TYR A 92 13.70 -5.96 -0.24
N GLY A 93 14.14 -6.66 -1.27
CA GLY A 93 15.33 -7.51 -1.15
C GLY A 93 15.10 -8.82 -0.44
N VAL A 94 13.85 -9.22 -0.26
CA VAL A 94 13.51 -10.50 0.37
C VAL A 94 12.43 -11.16 -0.46
N ARG A 95 12.35 -12.49 -0.36
CA ARG A 95 11.30 -13.23 -1.03
C ARG A 95 10.00 -13.08 -0.27
N VAL A 96 8.93 -12.77 -1.01
CA VAL A 96 7.64 -12.43 -0.44
C VAL A 96 6.57 -13.31 -1.08
N ALA A 97 5.73 -13.90 -0.26
CA ALA A 97 4.57 -14.64 -0.72
C ALA A 97 3.34 -13.74 -0.66
N VAL A 98 2.47 -13.86 -1.65
CA VAL A 98 1.20 -13.15 -1.68
C VAL A 98 0.10 -14.19 -1.59
N THR A 99 -0.85 -13.98 -0.69
CA THR A 99 -1.94 -14.91 -0.48
C THR A 99 -3.22 -14.16 -0.15
N GLN A 100 -4.32 -14.90 -0.06
CA GLN A 100 -5.61 -14.33 0.29
C GLN A 100 -5.94 -14.66 1.73
N VAL A 101 -6.49 -13.68 2.43
CA VAL A 101 -6.98 -13.85 3.80
C VAL A 101 -8.48 -13.63 3.79
N PHE A 102 -9.20 -14.50 4.49
CA PHE A 102 -10.64 -14.41 4.62
C PHE A 102 -10.96 -14.06 6.07
N ALA A 103 -11.57 -12.90 6.26
CA ALA A 103 -11.92 -12.44 7.59
C ALA A 103 -13.06 -11.44 7.49
N GLY A 104 -13.96 -11.48 8.46
CA GLY A 104 -15.07 -10.52 8.50
C GLY A 104 -15.97 -10.55 7.28
N GLY A 105 -16.12 -11.73 6.66
CA GLY A 105 -16.95 -11.87 5.47
C GLY A 105 -16.33 -11.30 4.20
N ARG A 106 -15.06 -10.97 4.22
CA ARG A 106 -14.36 -10.39 3.07
C ARG A 106 -13.08 -11.15 2.83
N SER A 107 -12.57 -11.05 1.60
CA SER A 107 -11.24 -11.56 1.30
C SER A 107 -10.37 -10.43 0.77
N PHE A 108 -9.09 -10.49 1.09
CA PHE A 108 -8.15 -9.50 0.62
C PHE A 108 -6.76 -10.11 0.54
N SER A 109 -5.93 -9.52 -0.32
CA SER A 109 -4.57 -9.99 -0.50
C SER A 109 -3.69 -9.48 0.63
N VAL A 110 -2.77 -10.33 1.08
CA VAL A 110 -1.72 -9.93 2.00
C VAL A 110 -0.42 -10.53 1.52
N CYS A 111 0.68 -9.96 1.97
CA CYS A 111 2.00 -10.51 1.66
C CYS A 111 2.79 -10.69 2.93
N THR A 112 3.73 -11.64 2.89
CA THR A 112 4.61 -11.90 4.01
C THR A 112 5.96 -12.36 3.48
N PRO A 113 7.05 -11.87 4.07
CA PRO A 113 8.37 -12.36 3.68
C PRO A 113 8.55 -13.77 4.22
N TYR A 114 9.25 -14.63 3.46
CA TYR A 114 9.50 -15.99 3.89
C TYR A 114 10.94 -16.42 3.63
N GLY A 115 11.75 -15.57 3.01
CA GLY A 115 13.14 -15.90 2.76
C GLY A 115 13.86 -14.67 2.24
N GLY A 116 15.15 -14.81 1.99
CA GLY A 116 15.90 -13.69 1.49
C GLY A 116 17.37 -14.07 1.36
N GLU A 117 18.20 -13.04 1.24
CA GLU A 117 19.64 -13.23 1.17
C GLU A 117 20.16 -13.85 2.43
N GLU A 118 21.04 -14.81 2.27
CA GLU A 118 21.78 -15.36 3.42
C GLU A 118 22.82 -14.34 3.86
N LEU A 119 22.91 -14.17 5.12
CA LEU A 119 23.88 -13.21 5.69
C LEU A 119 25.15 -13.91 6.11
#